data_6bb029b748541ae85c5384021659f6e4
#
_entry.id   6bb029b748541ae85c5384021659f6e4
#
_cell.length_a   1.000
_cell.length_b   1.000
_cell.length_c   1.000
_cell.angle_alpha   90.00
_cell.angle_beta   90.00
_cell.angle_gamma   90.00
#
_symmetry.space_group_name_H-M   'P 1'
#
loop_
_entity.id
_entity.type
_entity.pdbx_description
1 polymer ?
#
loop_
_entity_poly.entity_id
_entity_poly.type
_entity_poly.pdbx_seq_one_letter_code
_entity_poly.pdbx_strand_id
1 'polypeptide(L)'
;MKSQCEEARLSAEEIAEIHRNMEARGLTHVFCQACSEQMKPEQARKSDTGLIMCRPCYMLNDTDATQEEIDQALEEDFPGYLASFNQP
;
A
#
# COMPACT_ATOMS: atom_id res chain seq x y z
N MET A 1 16.49 -6.88 10.28
CA MET A 1 16.51 -6.65 9.33
C MET A 1 15.91 -5.56 8.87
N LYS A 2 16.01 -5.08 7.94
CA LYS A 2 15.55 -3.96 7.51
C LYS A 2 14.37 -4.15 6.85
N SER A 3 13.54 -3.28 6.89
CA SER A 3 12.31 -3.28 6.20
C SER A 3 12.51 -3.42 4.71
N GLN A 4 11.76 -4.28 4.08
CA GLN A 4 11.84 -4.42 2.65
C GLN A 4 10.81 -3.57 1.94
N CYS A 5 10.04 -2.78 2.66
CA CYS A 5 9.05 -1.92 2.04
C CYS A 5 9.67 -0.93 1.07
N GLU A 6 10.86 -0.41 1.42
CA GLU A 6 11.51 0.56 0.54
C GLU A 6 11.91 -0.08 -0.76
N GLU A 7 12.38 -1.32 -0.72
CA GLU A 7 12.80 -2.01 -1.91
C GLU A 7 11.62 -2.44 -2.77
N ALA A 8 10.46 -2.60 -2.17
CA ALA A 8 9.27 -3.02 -2.89
C ALA A 8 8.51 -1.86 -3.53
N ARG A 9 9.00 -0.64 -3.36
CA ARG A 9 8.34 0.51 -3.96
C ARG A 9 8.32 0.40 -5.46
N LEU A 10 7.28 0.92 -6.06
CA LEU A 10 7.21 0.98 -7.50
C LEU A 10 8.22 1.98 -8.02
N SER A 11 8.78 1.70 -9.19
CA SER A 11 9.69 2.62 -9.82
C SER A 11 8.92 3.84 -10.35
N ALA A 12 9.67 4.91 -10.68
CA ALA A 12 9.04 6.11 -11.22
C ALA A 12 8.29 5.79 -12.50
N GLU A 13 8.82 4.89 -13.32
CA GLU A 13 8.15 4.51 -14.57
C GLU A 13 6.86 3.77 -14.30
N GLU A 14 6.88 2.88 -13.33
CA GLU A 14 5.67 2.13 -12.98
C GLU A 14 4.61 3.06 -12.44
N ILE A 15 5.00 4.00 -11.61
CA ILE A 15 4.06 4.96 -11.05
C ILE A 15 3.45 5.81 -12.17
N ALA A 16 4.30 6.26 -13.11
CA ALA A 16 3.81 7.08 -14.21
C ALA A 16 2.83 6.30 -15.07
N GLU A 17 3.10 5.02 -15.30
CA GLU A 17 2.21 4.19 -16.10
C GLU A 17 0.88 4.01 -15.39
N ILE A 18 0.91 3.82 -14.08
CA ILE A 18 -0.32 3.68 -13.32
C ILE A 18 -1.14 4.96 -13.40
N HIS A 19 -0.47 6.11 -13.30
CA HIS A 19 -1.18 7.38 -13.42
C HIS A 19 -1.86 7.52 -14.77
N ARG A 20 -1.17 7.12 -15.84
CA ARG A 20 -1.77 7.19 -17.16
C ARG A 20 -2.99 6.29 -17.27
N ASN A 21 -2.89 5.08 -16.71
CA ASN A 21 -4.02 4.16 -16.74
C ASN A 21 -5.19 4.69 -15.93
N MET A 22 -4.89 5.30 -14.78
CA MET A 22 -5.94 5.87 -13.95
C MET A 22 -6.67 7.00 -14.68
N GLU A 23 -5.91 7.86 -15.35
CA GLU A 23 -6.54 8.94 -16.09
C GLU A 23 -7.42 8.42 -17.20
N ALA A 24 -6.95 7.39 -17.89
CA ALA A 24 -7.72 6.81 -18.98
C ALA A 24 -9.03 6.22 -18.49
N ARG A 25 -9.06 5.77 -17.24
CA ARG A 25 -10.27 5.16 -16.68
C ARG A 25 -11.05 6.09 -15.78
N GLY A 26 -10.59 7.31 -15.60
CA GLY A 26 -11.27 8.26 -14.73
C GLY A 26 -11.13 7.95 -13.25
N LEU A 27 -10.06 7.25 -12.88
CA LEU A 27 -9.83 6.89 -11.48
C LEU A 27 -8.90 7.88 -10.83
N THR A 28 -9.04 8.08 -9.52
CA THR A 28 -8.15 8.95 -8.76
C THR A 28 -7.27 8.17 -7.80
N HIS A 29 -7.55 6.90 -7.58
CA HIS A 29 -6.78 6.05 -6.67
C HIS A 29 -6.66 4.65 -7.24
N VAL A 30 -5.66 3.91 -6.77
CA VAL A 30 -5.57 2.50 -7.08
C VAL A 30 -6.01 1.75 -5.83
N PHE A 31 -6.31 0.48 -6.00
CA PHE A 31 -6.82 -0.33 -4.91
C PHE A 31 -5.82 -1.41 -4.54
N CYS A 32 -5.63 -1.61 -3.24
CA CYS A 32 -4.81 -2.69 -2.75
C CYS A 32 -5.45 -4.01 -3.17
N GLN A 33 -4.66 -4.90 -3.74
CA GLN A 33 -5.19 -6.18 -4.21
C GLN A 33 -5.42 -7.16 -3.06
N ALA A 34 -4.94 -6.83 -1.87
CA ALA A 34 -5.13 -7.69 -0.71
C ALA A 34 -6.32 -7.27 0.14
N CYS A 35 -6.50 -5.97 0.36
CA CYS A 35 -7.57 -5.50 1.24
C CYS A 35 -8.55 -4.55 0.55
N SER A 36 -8.30 -4.23 -0.70
CA SER A 36 -9.18 -3.36 -1.50
C SER A 36 -9.24 -1.91 -1.00
N GLU A 37 -8.29 -1.51 -0.19
CA GLU A 37 -8.26 -0.14 0.30
C GLU A 37 -7.75 0.80 -0.78
N GLN A 38 -8.32 1.99 -0.88
CA GLN A 38 -7.86 2.98 -1.84
C GLN A 38 -6.52 3.54 -1.40
N MET A 39 -5.63 3.73 -2.35
CA MET A 39 -4.32 4.28 -2.07
C MET A 39 -3.80 5.03 -3.28
N LYS A 40 -2.80 5.88 -3.05
CA LYS A 40 -2.12 6.53 -4.16
C LYS A 40 -1.05 5.61 -4.69
N PRO A 41 -0.70 5.72 -5.98
CA PRO A 41 0.34 4.85 -6.53
C PRO A 41 1.66 4.93 -5.75
N GLU A 42 1.96 6.10 -5.18
CA GLU A 42 3.19 6.28 -4.42
C GLU A 42 3.19 5.47 -3.13
N GLN A 43 2.02 5.09 -2.65
CA GLN A 43 1.92 4.29 -1.43
C GLN A 43 1.98 2.80 -1.72
N ALA A 44 1.91 2.42 -2.97
CA ALA A 44 1.83 1.01 -3.33
C ALA A 44 3.16 0.31 -3.19
N ARG A 45 3.07 -0.98 -2.94
CA ARG A 45 4.24 -1.87 -2.89
C ARG A 45 3.94 -3.07 -3.76
N LYS A 46 4.99 -3.64 -4.34
CA LYS A 46 4.82 -4.75 -5.26
C LYS A 46 5.44 -6.00 -4.66
N SER A 47 4.66 -7.05 -4.57
CA SER A 47 5.15 -8.31 -4.02
C SER A 47 5.99 -9.05 -5.05
N ASP A 48 6.63 -10.13 -4.59
CA ASP A 48 7.45 -10.96 -5.48
C ASP A 48 6.60 -11.57 -6.58
N THR A 49 5.33 -11.77 -6.33
CA THR A 49 4.44 -12.37 -7.31
C THR A 49 3.79 -11.33 -8.22
N GLY A 50 4.11 -10.05 -8.02
CA GLY A 50 3.58 -9.00 -8.87
C GLY A 50 2.30 -8.36 -8.37
N LEU A 51 1.84 -8.72 -7.20
CA LEU A 51 0.64 -8.11 -6.65
C LEU A 51 0.94 -6.71 -6.14
N ILE A 52 0.02 -5.79 -6.38
CA ILE A 52 0.15 -4.43 -5.91
C ILE A 52 -0.64 -4.30 -4.62
N MET A 53 0.03 -3.96 -3.55
CA MET A 53 -0.58 -3.92 -2.24
C MET A 53 -0.24 -2.62 -1.53
N CYS A 54 -1.07 -2.24 -0.57
CA CYS A 54 -0.72 -1.11 0.29
C CYS A 54 0.44 -1.53 1.19
N ARG A 55 1.12 -0.54 1.75
CA ARG A 55 2.29 -0.80 2.59
C ARG A 55 1.97 -1.72 3.76
N PRO A 56 0.89 -1.49 4.53
CA PRO A 56 0.59 -2.41 5.63
C PRO A 56 0.36 -3.84 5.19
N CYS A 57 -0.34 -4.04 4.06
CA CYS A 57 -0.57 -5.40 3.58
C CYS A 57 0.72 -6.05 3.14
N TYR A 58 1.60 -5.28 2.50
CA TYR A 58 2.89 -5.83 2.10
C TYR A 58 3.70 -6.23 3.32
N MET A 59 3.68 -5.41 4.37
CA MET A 59 4.39 -5.72 5.59
C MET A 59 3.85 -6.99 6.23
N LEU A 60 2.53 -7.13 6.22
CA LEU A 60 1.91 -8.31 6.82
C LEU A 60 2.23 -9.59 6.08
N ASN A 61 2.23 -9.53 4.77
CA ASN A 61 2.32 -10.74 3.96
C ASN A 61 3.73 -11.11 3.51
N ASP A 62 4.59 -10.12 3.33
CA ASP A 62 5.88 -10.35 2.70
C ASP A 62 7.09 -9.94 3.54
N THR A 63 6.89 -9.53 4.77
CA THR A 63 8.01 -9.15 5.63
C THR A 63 7.80 -9.75 7.02
N ASP A 64 8.82 -9.57 7.86
CA ASP A 64 8.76 -10.02 9.25
C ASP A 64 8.28 -8.93 10.19
N ALA A 65 7.63 -7.91 9.67
CA ALA A 65 7.19 -6.79 10.48
C ALA A 65 6.28 -7.26 11.60
N THR A 66 6.41 -6.64 12.76
CA THR A 66 5.53 -6.95 13.88
C THR A 66 4.18 -6.27 13.68
N GLN A 67 3.20 -6.74 14.43
CA GLN A 67 1.88 -6.12 14.36
C GLN A 67 1.94 -4.65 14.71
N GLU A 68 2.79 -4.29 15.65
CA GLU A 68 2.96 -2.91 16.05
C GLU A 68 3.47 -2.07 14.90
N GLU A 69 4.45 -2.58 14.17
CA GLU A 69 4.99 -1.88 13.01
C GLU A 69 3.94 -1.74 11.93
N ILE A 70 3.15 -2.78 11.73
CA ILE A 70 2.09 -2.74 10.72
C ILE A 70 1.03 -1.71 11.10
N ASP A 71 0.64 -1.67 12.37
CA ASP A 71 -0.34 -0.69 12.83
C ASP A 71 0.18 0.72 12.65
N GLN A 72 1.46 0.92 12.88
CA GLN A 72 2.06 2.24 12.70
C GLN A 72 2.03 2.65 11.23
N ALA A 73 2.34 1.71 10.33
CA ALA A 73 2.29 2.00 8.91
C ALA A 73 0.87 2.32 8.47
N LEU A 74 -0.12 1.61 9.03
CA LEU A 74 -1.51 1.87 8.73
C LEU A 74 -1.88 3.30 9.12
N GLU A 75 -1.44 3.71 10.30
CA GLU A 75 -1.76 5.05 10.78
C GLU A 75 -1.10 6.12 9.91
N GLU A 76 0.11 5.85 9.46
CA GLU A 76 0.84 6.82 8.63
C GLU A 76 0.22 6.95 7.24
N ASP A 77 -0.12 5.83 6.63
CA ASP A 77 -0.62 5.85 5.26
C ASP A 77 -2.12 6.09 5.17
N PHE A 78 -2.85 5.70 6.19
CA PHE A 78 -4.31 5.86 6.20
C PHE A 78 -4.73 6.41 7.56
N PRO A 79 -4.46 7.69 7.81
CA PRO A 79 -4.78 8.28 9.12
C PRO A 79 -6.24 8.08 9.47
N GLY A 80 -6.50 7.64 10.69
CA GLY A 80 -7.85 7.44 11.16
C GLY A 80 -8.44 6.07 10.85
N TYR A 81 -7.71 5.24 10.12
CA TYR A 81 -8.22 3.93 9.74
C TYR A 81 -8.47 3.06 10.98
N LEU A 82 -7.49 3.01 11.88
CA LEU A 82 -7.64 2.22 13.10
C LEU A 82 -8.71 2.81 14.01
N ALA A 83 -8.81 4.13 14.03
CA ALA A 83 -9.82 4.78 14.85
C ALA A 83 -11.21 4.41 14.37
N SER A 84 -11.39 4.24 13.06
CA SER A 84 -12.68 3.84 12.52
C SER A 84 -13.12 2.50 13.06
N PHE A 85 -12.17 1.56 13.19
CA PHE A 85 -12.50 0.24 13.68
C PHE A 85 -12.89 0.26 15.15
N ASN A 86 -12.36 1.21 15.90
CA ASN A 86 -12.59 1.26 17.33
C ASN A 86 -13.79 2.06 17.74
N GLN A 87 -14.51 2.62 16.80
CA GLN A 87 -15.68 3.40 17.15
C GLN A 87 -16.86 2.51 17.38
N PRO A 88 -17.69 2.85 18.35
CA PRO A 88 -18.86 2.03 18.66
C PRO A 88 -19.90 2.10 17.56
#